data_f13000b12ceb460918d03b466e2595b0
#
_entry.id   f13000b12ceb460918d03b466e2595b0
#
_cell.length_a   1.000
_cell.length_b   1.000
_cell.length_c   1.000
_cell.angle_alpha   90.00
_cell.angle_beta   90.00
_cell.angle_gamma   90.00
#
_symmetry.space_group_name_H-M   'P 1'
#
loop_
_entity.id
_entity.type
_entity.pdbx_description
1 polymer ?
#
loop_
_entity_poly.entity_id
_entity_poly.type
_entity_poly.pdbx_seq_one_letter_code
_entity_poly.pdbx_strand_id
1 'polypeptide(L)'
;MILHFIMGRKVGKIKVFLSFLRDVHKDSRKGYFFLLRDFIRLKKEKGISIEEYSNFKFESRGKKFRDSFLSGVEQRPCLNLLNPKKYYILARNKYLSHLILGANNIRKAELYCYYHPEGRVKNDHIACDYDSVLAILKSKNIHSCVIKSTETSHGDGVIVVNDIEYTDKDCILHLFD
;
A
#
# COMPACT_ATOMS: atom_id res chain seq x y z
N MET A 1 -10.85 32.64 -0.65
CA MET A 1 -10.63 31.32 -0.02
C MET A 1 -9.92 30.31 -0.94
N ILE A 2 -10.13 30.31 -2.26
CA ILE A 2 -9.48 29.37 -3.22
C ILE A 2 -7.98 29.66 -3.44
N LEU A 3 -7.56 30.93 -3.46
CA LEU A 3 -6.15 31.30 -3.65
C LEU A 3 -5.24 30.86 -2.52
N HIS A 4 -5.71 30.85 -1.28
CA HIS A 4 -4.93 30.41 -0.11
C HIS A 4 -4.68 28.90 -0.09
N PHE A 5 -5.62 28.10 -0.63
CA PHE A 5 -5.48 26.64 -0.74
C PHE A 5 -4.46 26.22 -1.82
N ILE A 6 -4.38 26.99 -2.90
CA ILE A 6 -3.42 26.72 -4.01
C ILE A 6 -1.99 27.10 -3.61
N MET A 7 -1.81 28.20 -2.85
CA MET A 7 -0.50 28.60 -2.34
C MET A 7 0.04 27.61 -1.28
N GLY A 8 -0.78 27.11 -0.39
CA GLY A 8 -0.38 26.14 0.63
C GLY A 8 0.16 24.83 0.03
N ARG A 9 -0.46 24.32 -1.03
CA ARG A 9 0.02 23.12 -1.74
C ARG A 9 1.36 23.32 -2.48
N LYS A 10 1.63 24.52 -3.02
CA LYS A 10 2.91 24.85 -3.68
C LYS A 10 4.04 24.99 -2.65
N VAL A 11 3.80 25.63 -1.53
CA VAL A 11 4.77 25.81 -0.45
C VAL A 11 5.15 24.45 0.18
N GLY A 12 4.20 23.54 0.35
CA GLY A 12 4.48 22.17 0.80
C GLY A 12 5.42 21.41 -0.14
N LYS A 13 5.19 21.50 -1.45
CA LYS A 13 6.04 20.85 -2.46
C LYS A 13 7.47 21.41 -2.49
N ILE A 14 7.65 22.72 -2.29
CA ILE A 14 8.97 23.36 -2.23
C ILE A 14 9.72 22.90 -0.97
N LYS A 15 9.06 22.83 0.19
CA LYS A 15 9.68 22.31 1.43
C LYS A 15 10.15 20.86 1.28
N VAL A 16 9.31 19.99 0.71
CA VAL A 16 9.66 18.60 0.42
C VAL A 16 10.85 18.52 -0.53
N PHE A 17 10.88 19.36 -1.57
CA PHE A 17 12.00 19.40 -2.51
C PHE A 17 13.31 19.89 -1.88
N LEU A 18 13.26 20.89 -1.01
CA LEU A 18 14.44 21.39 -0.30
C LEU A 18 14.96 20.39 0.74
N SER A 19 14.07 19.69 1.44
CA SER A 19 14.44 18.58 2.34
C SER A 19 15.16 17.48 1.54
N PHE A 20 14.57 17.03 0.44
CA PHE A 20 15.15 16.05 -0.45
C PHE A 20 16.57 16.44 -0.93
N LEU A 21 16.76 17.67 -1.43
CA LEU A 21 18.09 18.13 -1.86
C LEU A 21 19.12 18.10 -0.73
N ARG A 22 18.69 18.43 0.51
CA ARG A 22 19.55 18.39 1.69
C ARG A 22 19.99 16.95 2.01
N ASP A 23 19.04 16.00 1.96
CA ASP A 23 19.30 14.61 2.30
C ASP A 23 20.23 13.97 1.26
N VAL A 24 19.95 14.16 -0.04
CA VAL A 24 20.82 13.68 -1.11
C VAL A 24 22.20 14.33 -1.09
N HIS A 25 22.30 15.62 -0.75
CA HIS A 25 23.58 16.31 -0.60
C HIS A 25 24.40 15.70 0.55
N LYS A 26 23.77 15.43 1.69
CA LYS A 26 24.42 14.80 2.85
C LYS A 26 25.01 13.43 2.49
N ASP A 27 24.24 12.62 1.78
CA ASP A 27 24.63 11.25 1.41
C ASP A 27 25.70 11.20 0.32
N SER A 28 25.54 12.04 -0.72
CA SER A 28 26.40 12.00 -1.91
C SER A 28 27.59 12.95 -1.88
N ARG A 29 27.59 13.94 -0.99
CA ARG A 29 28.56 15.05 -0.93
C ARG A 29 28.67 15.88 -2.23
N LYS A 30 27.71 15.74 -3.14
CA LYS A 30 27.66 16.50 -4.40
C LYS A 30 27.02 17.87 -4.18
N GLY A 31 27.52 18.89 -4.90
CA GLY A 31 26.99 20.25 -4.77
C GLY A 31 25.51 20.37 -5.15
N TYR A 32 24.76 21.23 -4.46
CA TYR A 32 23.32 21.45 -4.69
C TYR A 32 22.98 21.81 -6.13
N PHE A 33 23.80 22.63 -6.76
CA PHE A 33 23.57 23.03 -8.16
C PHE A 33 23.68 21.82 -9.12
N PHE A 34 24.64 20.94 -8.89
CA PHE A 34 24.78 19.70 -9.65
C PHE A 34 23.55 18.81 -9.49
N LEU A 35 23.12 18.57 -8.25
CA LEU A 35 21.96 17.72 -7.95
C LEU A 35 20.68 18.27 -8.55
N LEU A 36 20.47 19.59 -8.45
CA LEU A 36 19.30 20.26 -9.04
C LEU A 36 19.28 20.12 -10.56
N ARG A 37 20.40 20.42 -11.21
CA ARG A 37 20.54 20.31 -12.69
C ARG A 37 20.31 18.89 -13.17
N ASP A 38 20.92 17.90 -12.48
CA ASP A 38 20.81 16.48 -12.81
C ASP A 38 19.37 15.99 -12.65
N PHE A 39 18.72 16.32 -11.53
CA PHE A 39 17.31 15.99 -11.30
C PHE A 39 16.38 16.62 -12.36
N ILE A 40 16.53 17.92 -12.66
CA ILE A 40 15.69 18.59 -13.65
C ILE A 40 15.85 17.94 -15.04
N ARG A 41 17.08 17.57 -15.41
CA ARG A 41 17.35 16.86 -16.66
C ARG A 41 16.62 15.52 -16.70
N LEU A 42 16.80 14.65 -15.69
CA LEU A 42 16.17 13.34 -15.63
C LEU A 42 14.64 13.42 -15.54
N LYS A 43 14.13 14.43 -14.86
CA LYS A 43 12.69 14.69 -14.82
C LYS A 43 12.12 15.04 -16.19
N LYS A 44 12.84 15.85 -16.98
CA LYS A 44 12.42 16.20 -18.35
C LYS A 44 12.55 15.05 -19.32
N GLU A 45 13.64 14.29 -19.26
CA GLU A 45 13.95 13.22 -20.19
C GLU A 45 13.11 11.96 -19.94
N LYS A 46 12.92 11.58 -18.67
CA LYS A 46 12.34 10.31 -18.27
C LYS A 46 11.15 10.43 -17.30
N GLY A 47 10.79 11.63 -16.89
CA GLY A 47 9.71 11.82 -15.91
C GLY A 47 10.04 11.36 -14.49
N ILE A 48 11.33 11.24 -14.12
CA ILE A 48 11.78 10.79 -12.80
C ILE A 48 11.17 11.66 -11.69
N SER A 49 10.54 11.04 -10.72
CA SER A 49 10.03 11.73 -9.53
C SER A 49 11.15 12.02 -8.51
N ILE A 50 10.85 12.85 -7.51
CA ILE A 50 11.79 13.16 -6.42
C ILE A 50 12.09 11.88 -5.62
N GLU A 51 11.06 11.10 -5.34
CA GLU A 51 11.14 9.85 -4.60
C GLU A 51 11.98 8.81 -5.36
N GLU A 52 11.77 8.68 -6.68
CA GLU A 52 12.57 7.77 -7.50
C GLU A 52 14.03 8.20 -7.52
N TYR A 53 14.32 9.49 -7.70
CA TYR A 53 15.68 10.00 -7.71
C TYR A 53 16.43 9.67 -6.41
N SER A 54 15.80 9.89 -5.25
CA SER A 54 16.35 9.60 -3.93
C SER A 54 16.48 8.10 -3.65
N ASN A 55 15.39 7.36 -3.79
CA ASN A 55 15.34 5.94 -3.41
C ASN A 55 16.29 5.08 -4.24
N PHE A 56 16.46 5.40 -5.52
CA PHE A 56 17.38 4.69 -6.41
C PHE A 56 18.77 5.32 -6.51
N LYS A 57 19.05 6.38 -5.73
CA LYS A 57 20.34 7.08 -5.64
C LYS A 57 20.88 7.49 -7.00
N PHE A 58 20.04 8.13 -7.81
CA PHE A 58 20.38 8.48 -9.19
C PHE A 58 21.63 9.33 -9.32
N GLU A 59 21.92 10.18 -8.33
CA GLU A 59 23.12 11.01 -8.27
C GLU A 59 24.41 10.19 -8.33
N SER A 60 24.40 8.93 -7.86
CA SER A 60 25.54 8.03 -7.82
C SER A 60 25.54 6.98 -8.94
N ARG A 61 24.45 6.85 -9.70
CA ARG A 61 24.30 5.83 -10.74
C ARG A 61 24.98 6.23 -12.06
N GLY A 62 25.61 5.25 -12.69
CA GLY A 62 26.19 5.40 -14.01
C GLY A 62 25.15 5.50 -15.14
N LYS A 63 25.61 5.93 -16.33
CA LYS A 63 24.74 6.13 -17.51
C LYS A 63 23.92 4.88 -17.86
N LYS A 64 24.52 3.68 -17.89
CA LYS A 64 23.84 2.42 -18.22
C LYS A 64 22.60 2.18 -17.35
N PHE A 65 22.72 2.37 -16.03
CA PHE A 65 21.57 2.24 -15.12
C PHE A 65 20.50 3.29 -15.43
N ARG A 66 20.89 4.54 -15.59
CA ARG A 66 19.97 5.64 -15.85
C ARG A 66 19.19 5.45 -17.16
N ASP A 67 19.86 4.95 -18.20
CA ASP A 67 19.24 4.69 -19.51
C ASP A 67 18.26 3.52 -19.46
N SER A 68 18.57 2.46 -18.71
CA SER A 68 17.72 1.26 -18.57
C SER A 68 16.59 1.40 -17.54
N PHE A 69 16.64 2.42 -16.67
CA PHE A 69 15.60 2.62 -15.66
C PHE A 69 14.30 3.09 -16.31
N LEU A 70 13.21 2.42 -15.99
CA LEU A 70 11.85 2.83 -16.39
C LEU A 70 11.21 3.60 -15.23
N SER A 71 10.98 4.89 -15.42
CA SER A 71 10.26 5.72 -14.44
C SER A 71 8.81 5.31 -14.31
N GLY A 72 8.14 5.69 -13.21
CA GLY A 72 6.73 5.45 -13.03
C GLY A 72 5.85 6.06 -14.14
N VAL A 73 6.32 7.15 -14.77
CA VAL A 73 5.65 7.76 -15.93
C VAL A 73 5.77 6.87 -17.16
N GLU A 74 6.95 6.33 -17.44
CA GLU A 74 7.21 5.42 -18.56
C GLU A 74 6.54 4.06 -18.40
N GLN A 75 6.47 3.53 -17.17
CA GLN A 75 5.80 2.26 -16.87
C GLN A 75 4.28 2.32 -16.98
N ARG A 76 3.67 3.47 -16.69
CA ARG A 76 2.21 3.61 -16.57
C ARG A 76 1.43 3.17 -17.81
N PRO A 77 1.81 3.50 -19.04
CA PRO A 77 1.11 3.01 -20.25
C PRO A 77 1.12 1.49 -20.33
N CYS A 78 2.27 0.85 -20.09
CA CYS A 78 2.40 -0.61 -20.11
C CYS A 78 1.55 -1.27 -19.02
N LEU A 79 1.59 -0.73 -17.79
CA LEU A 79 0.78 -1.23 -16.69
C LEU A 79 -0.72 -1.09 -16.95
N ASN A 80 -1.17 0.01 -17.55
CA ASN A 80 -2.58 0.19 -17.89
C ASN A 80 -3.04 -0.77 -19.01
N LEU A 81 -2.15 -1.15 -19.92
CA LEU A 81 -2.44 -2.13 -20.96
C LEU A 81 -2.53 -3.54 -20.38
N LEU A 82 -1.54 -3.94 -19.56
CA LEU A 82 -1.47 -5.27 -18.96
C LEU A 82 -2.52 -5.46 -17.85
N ASN A 83 -2.81 -4.40 -17.09
CA ASN A 83 -3.76 -4.41 -15.97
C ASN A 83 -4.82 -3.32 -16.18
N PRO A 84 -5.83 -3.53 -17.03
CA PRO A 84 -6.89 -2.55 -17.23
C PRO A 84 -7.63 -2.22 -15.94
N LYS A 85 -7.88 -0.93 -15.69
CA LYS A 85 -8.49 -0.43 -14.44
C LYS A 85 -9.81 -1.10 -14.08
N LYS A 86 -10.59 -1.55 -15.07
CA LYS A 86 -11.84 -2.27 -14.85
C LYS A 86 -11.71 -3.57 -14.04
N TYR A 87 -10.51 -4.15 -14.01
CA TYR A 87 -10.21 -5.36 -13.23
C TYR A 87 -9.56 -5.08 -11.86
N TYR A 88 -9.28 -3.82 -11.54
CA TYR A 88 -8.61 -3.48 -10.27
C TYR A 88 -9.41 -3.90 -9.05
N ILE A 89 -10.75 -3.90 -9.13
CA ILE A 89 -11.60 -4.32 -8.03
C ILE A 89 -11.32 -5.78 -7.62
N LEU A 90 -10.99 -6.66 -8.57
CA LEU A 90 -10.69 -8.06 -8.31
C LEU A 90 -9.42 -8.24 -7.47
N ALA A 91 -8.44 -7.34 -7.63
CA ALA A 91 -7.21 -7.37 -6.86
C ALA A 91 -7.27 -6.51 -5.58
N ARG A 92 -8.05 -5.42 -5.59
CA ARG A 92 -8.17 -4.51 -4.44
C ARG A 92 -9.07 -5.08 -3.36
N ASN A 93 -10.21 -5.67 -3.73
CA ASN A 93 -11.11 -6.27 -2.77
C ASN A 93 -10.59 -7.66 -2.36
N LYS A 94 -10.07 -7.74 -1.14
CA LYS A 94 -9.42 -8.96 -0.62
C LYS A 94 -10.37 -10.15 -0.51
N TYR A 95 -11.66 -9.91 -0.26
CA TYR A 95 -12.66 -10.97 -0.22
C TYR A 95 -12.94 -11.54 -1.63
N LEU A 96 -13.13 -10.68 -2.63
CA LEU A 96 -13.29 -11.12 -4.02
C LEU A 96 -12.04 -11.86 -4.53
N SER A 97 -10.85 -11.34 -4.23
CA SER A 97 -9.59 -12.02 -4.56
C SER A 97 -9.55 -13.42 -3.93
N HIS A 98 -9.94 -13.54 -2.65
CA HIS A 98 -9.99 -14.81 -1.96
C HIS A 98 -10.94 -15.82 -2.63
N LEU A 99 -12.14 -15.38 -3.04
CA LEU A 99 -13.10 -16.24 -3.74
C LEU A 99 -12.57 -16.71 -5.09
N ILE A 100 -12.00 -15.80 -5.89
CA ILE A 100 -11.45 -16.12 -7.22
C ILE A 100 -10.27 -17.09 -7.11
N LEU A 101 -9.34 -16.88 -6.19
CA LEU A 101 -8.22 -17.77 -5.95
C LEU A 101 -8.70 -19.17 -5.54
N GLY A 102 -9.74 -19.23 -4.67
CA GLY A 102 -10.35 -20.50 -4.26
C GLY A 102 -11.02 -21.24 -5.41
N ALA A 103 -11.78 -20.54 -6.23
CA ALA A 103 -12.46 -21.13 -7.39
C ALA A 103 -11.49 -21.71 -8.43
N ASN A 104 -10.24 -21.22 -8.45
CA ASN A 104 -9.18 -21.71 -9.34
C ASN A 104 -8.17 -22.63 -8.66
N ASN A 105 -8.44 -23.10 -7.43
CA ASN A 105 -7.57 -23.98 -6.64
C ASN A 105 -6.16 -23.40 -6.42
N ILE A 106 -6.03 -22.07 -6.39
CA ILE A 106 -4.77 -21.39 -6.09
C ILE A 106 -4.59 -21.33 -4.58
N ARG A 107 -3.40 -21.74 -4.11
CA ARG A 107 -3.06 -21.69 -2.68
C ARG A 107 -3.17 -20.25 -2.14
N LYS A 108 -3.88 -20.11 -1.04
CA LYS A 108 -4.15 -18.83 -0.37
C LYS A 108 -4.19 -19.01 1.14
N ALA A 109 -4.13 -17.91 1.88
CA ALA A 109 -4.38 -17.93 3.31
C ALA A 109 -5.84 -18.35 3.59
N GLU A 110 -6.07 -19.02 4.70
CA GLU A 110 -7.41 -19.37 5.13
C GLU A 110 -8.18 -18.11 5.54
N LEU A 111 -9.45 -18.05 5.14
CA LEU A 111 -10.38 -17.02 5.57
C LEU A 111 -11.21 -17.57 6.73
N TYR A 112 -10.96 -17.06 7.93
CA TYR A 112 -11.74 -17.44 9.10
C TYR A 112 -13.07 -16.71 9.15
N CYS A 113 -13.06 -15.39 8.96
CA CYS A 113 -14.25 -14.56 9.03
C CYS A 113 -14.15 -13.36 8.05
N TYR A 114 -15.27 -13.02 7.46
CA TYR A 114 -15.47 -11.77 6.71
C TYR A 114 -16.58 -10.96 7.41
N TYR A 115 -16.21 -9.82 7.97
CA TYR A 115 -17.17 -8.92 8.59
C TYR A 115 -17.82 -8.00 7.56
N HIS A 116 -19.15 -8.00 7.50
CA HIS A 116 -19.92 -7.11 6.66
C HIS A 116 -21.19 -6.64 7.40
N PRO A 117 -21.32 -5.34 7.76
CA PRO A 117 -22.38 -4.85 8.64
C PRO A 117 -23.80 -5.06 8.09
N GLU A 118 -23.98 -5.11 6.77
CA GLU A 118 -25.27 -5.33 6.14
C GLU A 118 -25.67 -6.81 5.99
N GLY A 119 -24.74 -7.72 6.15
CA GLY A 119 -24.99 -9.17 6.22
C GLY A 119 -25.87 -9.79 5.12
N ARG A 120 -25.78 -9.26 3.90
CA ARG A 120 -26.69 -9.66 2.81
C ARG A 120 -26.54 -11.10 2.30
N VAL A 121 -25.41 -11.71 2.59
CA VAL A 121 -25.13 -13.10 2.18
C VAL A 121 -24.88 -13.93 3.41
N LYS A 122 -25.74 -14.91 3.67
CA LYS A 122 -25.53 -15.89 4.75
C LYS A 122 -24.53 -16.94 4.28
N ASN A 123 -23.37 -16.96 4.90
CA ASN A 123 -22.34 -17.97 4.70
C ASN A 123 -21.63 -18.17 6.05
N ASP A 124 -21.13 -19.36 6.32
CA ASP A 124 -20.45 -19.75 7.56
C ASP A 124 -19.21 -18.91 7.92
N HIS A 125 -18.73 -18.10 6.97
CA HIS A 125 -17.59 -17.19 7.14
C HIS A 125 -17.98 -15.70 7.22
N ILE A 126 -19.28 -15.35 7.14
CA ILE A 126 -19.75 -13.97 7.13
C ILE A 126 -20.38 -13.62 8.46
N ALA A 127 -19.85 -12.59 9.10
CA ALA A 127 -20.36 -12.01 10.34
C ALA A 127 -20.92 -10.60 10.09
N CYS A 128 -22.01 -10.25 10.77
CA CYS A 128 -22.67 -8.92 10.66
C CYS A 128 -22.45 -8.09 11.92
N ASP A 129 -22.12 -8.71 13.04
CA ASP A 129 -21.96 -8.11 14.35
C ASP A 129 -20.80 -8.76 15.10
N TYR A 130 -20.50 -8.22 16.28
CA TYR A 130 -19.42 -8.69 17.13
C TYR A 130 -19.66 -10.14 17.61
N ASP A 131 -20.87 -10.47 18.02
CA ASP A 131 -21.20 -11.80 18.57
C ASP A 131 -21.00 -12.88 17.51
N SER A 132 -21.39 -12.63 16.28
CA SER A 132 -21.18 -13.57 15.18
C SER A 132 -19.68 -13.72 14.82
N VAL A 133 -18.87 -12.64 14.88
CA VAL A 133 -17.41 -12.74 14.74
C VAL A 133 -16.83 -13.64 15.83
N LEU A 134 -17.19 -13.35 17.10
CA LEU A 134 -16.69 -14.09 18.26
C LEU A 134 -17.08 -15.58 18.19
N ALA A 135 -18.33 -15.87 17.81
CA ALA A 135 -18.82 -17.24 17.64
C ALA A 135 -18.01 -18.00 16.57
N ILE A 136 -17.74 -17.37 15.43
CA ILE A 136 -16.92 -17.98 14.36
C ILE A 136 -15.49 -18.27 14.85
N LEU A 137 -14.84 -17.30 15.50
CA LEU A 137 -13.49 -17.47 16.01
C LEU A 137 -13.39 -18.57 17.07
N LYS A 138 -14.34 -18.61 18.00
CA LYS A 138 -14.44 -19.67 19.03
C LYS A 138 -14.69 -21.04 18.41
N SER A 139 -15.65 -21.15 17.49
CA SER A 139 -15.99 -22.44 16.86
C SER A 139 -14.83 -23.06 16.09
N LYS A 140 -13.95 -22.23 15.53
CA LYS A 140 -12.75 -22.65 14.80
C LYS A 140 -11.49 -22.73 15.68
N ASN A 141 -11.60 -22.44 16.95
CA ASN A 141 -10.48 -22.40 17.90
C ASN A 141 -9.29 -21.58 17.41
N ILE A 142 -9.56 -20.36 16.95
CA ILE A 142 -8.54 -19.47 16.38
C ILE A 142 -7.82 -18.75 17.51
N HIS A 143 -6.53 -18.97 17.67
CA HIS A 143 -5.68 -18.31 18.68
C HIS A 143 -4.84 -17.17 18.10
N SER A 144 -4.60 -17.14 16.80
CA SER A 144 -3.86 -16.05 16.14
C SER A 144 -4.42 -15.82 14.76
N CYS A 145 -4.40 -14.55 14.32
CA CYS A 145 -4.90 -14.21 13.00
C CYS A 145 -4.35 -12.87 12.51
N VAL A 146 -4.63 -12.57 11.25
CA VAL A 146 -4.36 -11.25 10.67
C VAL A 146 -5.69 -10.63 10.24
N ILE A 147 -6.00 -9.47 10.81
CA ILE A 147 -7.18 -8.67 10.45
C ILE A 147 -6.78 -7.67 9.39
N LYS A 148 -7.56 -7.58 8.31
CA LYS A 148 -7.27 -6.67 7.19
C LYS A 148 -8.54 -5.96 6.75
N SER A 149 -8.43 -4.67 6.47
CA SER A 149 -9.49 -3.96 5.74
C SER A 149 -9.63 -4.51 4.32
N THR A 150 -10.86 -4.63 3.84
CA THR A 150 -11.18 -5.27 2.55
C THR A 150 -10.57 -4.53 1.36
N GLU A 151 -10.55 -3.21 1.37
CA GLU A 151 -10.23 -2.38 0.19
C GLU A 151 -9.01 -1.47 0.34
N THR A 152 -8.26 -1.57 1.43
CA THR A 152 -7.02 -0.80 1.61
C THR A 152 -5.84 -1.43 0.86
N SER A 153 -4.84 -0.62 0.59
CA SER A 153 -3.58 -1.01 -0.07
C SER A 153 -2.38 -0.62 0.80
N HIS A 154 -1.19 -1.10 0.44
CA HIS A 154 0.10 -0.74 1.08
C HIS A 154 0.23 -1.14 2.56
N GLY A 155 -0.56 -2.10 3.03
CA GLY A 155 -0.54 -2.53 4.42
C GLY A 155 -1.40 -1.69 5.38
N ASP A 156 -2.07 -0.64 4.89
CA ASP A 156 -2.96 0.17 5.72
C ASP A 156 -4.08 -0.68 6.31
N GLY A 157 -4.31 -0.53 7.62
CA GLY A 157 -5.36 -1.25 8.33
C GLY A 157 -5.12 -2.76 8.45
N VAL A 158 -3.85 -3.19 8.47
CA VAL A 158 -3.46 -4.56 8.80
C VAL A 158 -3.13 -4.63 10.28
N ILE A 159 -3.78 -5.54 11.00
CA ILE A 159 -3.55 -5.81 12.42
C ILE A 159 -3.12 -7.27 12.53
N VAL A 160 -1.98 -7.51 13.16
CA VAL A 160 -1.49 -8.86 13.46
C VAL A 160 -1.83 -9.19 14.91
N VAL A 161 -2.63 -10.22 15.11
CA VAL A 161 -3.03 -10.72 16.42
C VAL A 161 -2.22 -11.97 16.71
N ASN A 162 -1.36 -11.88 17.73
CA ASN A 162 -0.49 -12.98 18.14
C ASN A 162 -1.21 -14.03 18.94
N ASP A 163 -2.10 -13.58 19.82
CA ASP A 163 -2.88 -14.46 20.65
C ASP A 163 -4.26 -13.90 20.94
N ILE A 164 -5.24 -14.79 21.08
CA ILE A 164 -6.63 -14.46 21.40
C ILE A 164 -7.01 -15.24 22.65
N GLU A 165 -7.20 -14.54 23.75
CA GLU A 165 -7.74 -15.08 24.97
C GLU A 165 -9.26 -14.96 24.98
N TYR A 166 -9.98 -16.08 25.08
CA TYR A 166 -11.44 -16.10 25.10
C TYR A 166 -11.97 -16.09 26.53
N THR A 167 -12.91 -15.21 26.80
CA THR A 167 -13.77 -15.25 27.99
C THR A 167 -15.16 -15.75 27.60
N ASP A 168 -16.06 -15.92 28.56
CA ASP A 168 -17.43 -16.41 28.29
C ASP A 168 -18.18 -15.51 27.29
N LYS A 169 -18.02 -14.20 27.41
CA LYS A 169 -18.76 -13.20 26.63
C LYS A 169 -17.92 -12.35 25.69
N ASP A 170 -16.57 -12.46 25.74
CA ASP A 170 -15.67 -11.55 25.04
C ASP A 170 -14.37 -12.25 24.60
N CYS A 171 -13.44 -11.49 24.01
CA CYS A 171 -12.08 -11.91 23.80
C CYS A 171 -11.09 -10.74 23.98
N ILE A 172 -9.87 -11.07 24.40
CA ILE A 172 -8.75 -10.14 24.52
C ILE A 172 -7.78 -10.43 23.38
N LEU A 173 -7.43 -9.40 22.61
CA LEU A 173 -6.49 -9.52 21.51
C LEU A 173 -5.11 -9.02 21.94
N HIS A 174 -4.11 -9.88 21.86
CA HIS A 174 -2.70 -9.51 22.05
C HIS A 174 -2.08 -9.19 20.68
N LEU A 175 -1.75 -7.91 20.46
CA LEU A 175 -1.24 -7.43 19.20
C LEU A 175 0.29 -7.55 19.13
N PHE A 176 0.82 -7.65 17.94
CA PHE A 176 2.26 -7.50 17.66
C PHE A 176 2.62 -6.01 17.78
N ASP A 177 3.66 -5.69 18.53
CA ASP A 177 4.27 -4.36 18.61
C ASP A 177 5.11 -4.05 17.35
#